data_20fb8a1ea1738aa15cb2666702e740ae
#
_entry.id   20fb8a1ea1738aa15cb2666702e740ae
#
_cell.length_a   1.000
_cell.length_b   1.000
_cell.length_c   1.000
_cell.angle_alpha   90.00
_cell.angle_beta   90.00
_cell.angle_gamma   90.00
#
_symmetry.space_group_name_H-M   'P 1'
#
loop_
_entity.id
_entity.type
_entity.pdbx_description
1 polymer ?
#
loop_
_entity_poly.entity_id
_entity_poly.type
_entity_poly.pdbx_seq_one_letter_code
_entity_poly.pdbx_strand_id
1 'polypeptide(L)'
;MLPNLKLLRQEYGISQQRLADAIGVSQPSINKYENHNIEPEIEILKRMADYFNTSIDYIVGHTDVRRKIEHTEAFHLNQTESEMIMKFRSLKDYEKSCIDQTIKAFLMK
;
A
#
# COMPACT_ATOMS: atom_id res chain seq x y z
N MET A 1 -17.23 -7.78 -8.14
CA MET A 1 -17.32 -6.78 -7.04
C MET A 1 -15.93 -6.54 -6.45
N LEU A 2 -15.58 -5.29 -6.25
CA LEU A 2 -14.31 -4.90 -5.64
C LEU A 2 -14.55 -4.67 -4.14
N PRO A 3 -14.12 -5.57 -3.26
CA PRO A 3 -14.53 -5.53 -1.85
C PRO A 3 -14.02 -4.30 -1.09
N ASN A 4 -12.90 -3.74 -1.47
CA ASN A 4 -12.31 -2.62 -0.75
C ASN A 4 -12.50 -1.26 -1.41
N LEU A 5 -13.11 -1.19 -2.60
CA LEU A 5 -13.29 0.07 -3.31
C LEU A 5 -14.26 1.00 -2.56
N LYS A 6 -15.41 0.49 -2.17
CA LYS A 6 -16.41 1.25 -1.41
C LYS A 6 -15.87 1.70 -0.06
N LEU A 7 -15.13 0.83 0.62
CA LEU A 7 -14.51 1.13 1.91
C LEU A 7 -13.53 2.30 1.78
N LEU A 8 -12.64 2.26 0.80
CA LEU A 8 -11.69 3.34 0.54
C LEU A 8 -12.40 4.66 0.22
N ARG A 9 -13.42 4.59 -0.64
CA ARG A 9 -14.19 5.78 -1.01
C ARG A 9 -14.86 6.42 0.21
N GLN A 10 -15.45 5.60 1.07
CA GLN A 10 -16.10 6.07 2.29
C GLN A 10 -15.09 6.66 3.29
N GLU A 11 -13.93 6.05 3.43
CA GLU A 11 -12.85 6.57 4.28
C GLU A 11 -12.35 7.93 3.80
N TYR A 12 -12.29 8.14 2.48
CA TYR A 12 -11.92 9.43 1.89
C TYR A 12 -13.05 10.44 1.91
N GLY A 13 -14.26 10.04 2.31
CA GLY A 13 -15.42 10.93 2.40
C GLY A 13 -15.89 11.46 1.05
N ILE A 14 -15.73 10.72 -0.03
CA ILE A 14 -16.11 11.14 -1.37
C ILE A 14 -17.29 10.33 -1.92
N SER A 15 -18.06 10.97 -2.81
CA SER A 15 -19.18 10.32 -3.49
C SER A 15 -18.71 9.43 -4.64
N GLN A 16 -19.60 8.56 -5.12
CA GLN A 16 -19.34 7.79 -6.33
C GLN A 16 -19.07 8.69 -7.54
N GLN A 17 -19.82 9.79 -7.67
CA GLN A 17 -19.63 10.76 -8.77
C GLN A 17 -18.24 11.40 -8.69
N ARG A 18 -17.83 11.81 -7.51
CA ARG A 18 -16.51 12.43 -7.33
C ARG A 18 -15.38 11.47 -7.67
N LEU A 19 -15.47 10.22 -7.25
CA LEU A 19 -14.50 9.19 -7.61
C LEU A 19 -14.51 8.97 -9.12
N ALA A 20 -15.69 8.85 -9.73
CA ALA A 20 -15.81 8.67 -11.17
C ALA A 20 -15.11 9.79 -11.95
N ASP A 21 -15.34 11.04 -11.55
CA ASP A 21 -14.70 12.21 -12.18
C ASP A 21 -13.18 12.16 -12.02
N ALA A 22 -12.71 11.74 -10.84
CA ALA A 22 -11.26 11.69 -10.55
C ALA A 22 -10.51 10.66 -11.39
N ILE A 23 -11.13 9.51 -11.67
CA ILE A 23 -10.47 8.42 -12.41
C ILE A 23 -10.94 8.29 -13.86
N GLY A 24 -11.86 9.16 -14.31
CA GLY A 24 -12.25 9.24 -15.72
C GLY A 24 -13.24 8.17 -16.18
N VAL A 25 -14.16 7.76 -15.30
CA VAL A 25 -15.24 6.83 -15.64
C VAL A 25 -16.60 7.46 -15.28
N SER A 26 -17.70 6.79 -15.65
CA SER A 26 -19.04 7.24 -15.28
C SER A 26 -19.40 6.83 -13.84
N GLN A 27 -20.30 7.59 -13.20
CA GLN A 27 -20.80 7.23 -11.87
C GLN A 27 -21.49 5.86 -11.85
N PRO A 28 -22.34 5.50 -12.85
CA PRO A 28 -22.88 4.14 -12.90
C PRO A 28 -21.82 3.04 -12.98
N SER A 29 -20.67 3.30 -13.61
CA SER A 29 -19.56 2.36 -13.62
C SER A 29 -18.99 2.12 -12.23
N ILE A 30 -18.82 3.17 -11.45
CA ILE A 30 -18.36 3.04 -10.04
C ILE A 30 -19.36 2.18 -9.25
N ASN A 31 -20.64 2.45 -9.39
CA ASN A 31 -21.68 1.67 -8.72
C ASN A 31 -21.60 0.17 -9.07
N LYS A 32 -21.38 -0.13 -10.34
CA LYS A 32 -21.23 -1.52 -10.81
C LYS A 32 -19.99 -2.18 -10.23
N TYR A 33 -18.86 -1.47 -10.15
CA TYR A 33 -17.64 -1.98 -9.57
C TYR A 33 -17.77 -2.25 -8.06
N GLU A 34 -18.52 -1.42 -7.35
CA GLU A 34 -18.74 -1.57 -5.91
C GLU A 34 -19.74 -2.68 -5.58
N ASN A 35 -20.81 -2.82 -6.34
CA ASN A 35 -21.99 -3.61 -5.97
C ASN A 35 -22.30 -4.79 -6.88
N HIS A 36 -21.68 -4.88 -8.05
CA HIS A 36 -21.93 -5.91 -9.03
C HIS A 36 -20.63 -6.61 -9.45
N ASN A 37 -20.77 -7.77 -10.10
CA ASN A 37 -19.61 -8.56 -10.57
C ASN A 37 -19.10 -8.05 -11.93
N ILE A 38 -18.89 -6.75 -12.03
CA ILE A 38 -18.28 -6.12 -13.19
C ILE A 38 -16.90 -5.62 -12.76
N GLU A 39 -15.88 -6.14 -13.44
CA GLU A 39 -14.50 -5.79 -13.16
C GLU A 39 -14.03 -4.66 -14.06
N PRO A 40 -13.33 -3.65 -13.52
CA PRO A 40 -12.72 -2.62 -14.33
C PRO A 40 -11.56 -3.17 -15.17
N GLU A 41 -11.23 -2.48 -16.25
CA GLU A 41 -10.01 -2.73 -16.98
C GLU A 41 -8.80 -2.42 -16.11
N ILE A 42 -7.65 -3.03 -16.44
CA ILE A 42 -6.39 -2.86 -15.68
C ILE A 42 -6.02 -1.37 -15.54
N GLU A 43 -6.19 -0.59 -16.61
CA GLU A 43 -5.89 0.85 -16.58
C GLU A 43 -6.72 1.59 -15.52
N ILE A 44 -7.99 1.23 -15.40
CA ILE A 44 -8.89 1.83 -14.39
C ILE A 44 -8.48 1.38 -12.98
N LEU A 45 -8.11 0.12 -12.80
CA LEU A 45 -7.59 -0.38 -11.52
C LEU A 45 -6.32 0.36 -11.10
N LYS A 46 -5.42 0.65 -12.03
CA LYS A 46 -4.22 1.44 -11.78
C LYS A 46 -4.55 2.84 -11.31
N ARG A 47 -5.51 3.50 -11.97
CA ARG A 47 -5.96 4.84 -11.58
C ARG A 47 -6.56 4.85 -10.19
N MET A 48 -7.36 3.84 -9.85
CA MET A 48 -7.92 3.68 -8.50
C MET A 48 -6.82 3.52 -7.46
N ALA A 49 -5.87 2.64 -7.72
CA ALA A 49 -4.75 2.39 -6.82
C ALA A 49 -3.91 3.64 -6.59
N ASP A 50 -3.62 4.40 -7.63
CA ASP A 50 -2.87 5.66 -7.54
C ASP A 50 -3.66 6.72 -6.77
N TYR A 51 -4.96 6.84 -7.04
CA TYR A 51 -5.82 7.81 -6.37
C TYR A 51 -5.88 7.57 -4.86
N PHE A 52 -6.04 6.32 -4.44
CA PHE A 52 -6.14 5.94 -3.03
C PHE A 52 -4.78 5.62 -2.39
N ASN A 53 -3.70 5.74 -3.14
CA ASN A 53 -2.35 5.41 -2.69
C ASN A 53 -2.28 4.01 -2.06
N THR A 54 -2.80 3.03 -2.77
CA THR A 54 -2.84 1.63 -2.35
C THR A 54 -2.46 0.72 -3.51
N SER A 55 -2.50 -0.59 -3.31
CA SER A 55 -2.23 -1.56 -4.36
C SER A 55 -3.51 -2.04 -5.04
N ILE A 56 -3.38 -2.51 -6.27
CA ILE A 56 -4.48 -3.19 -6.98
C ILE A 56 -4.89 -4.43 -6.18
N ASP A 57 -3.94 -5.17 -5.62
CA ASP A 57 -4.21 -6.37 -4.82
C ASP A 57 -5.15 -6.07 -3.65
N TYR A 58 -4.97 -4.95 -2.98
CA TYR A 58 -5.88 -4.55 -1.90
C TYR A 58 -7.27 -4.20 -2.43
N ILE A 59 -7.37 -3.45 -3.53
CA ILE A 59 -8.66 -3.07 -4.12
C ILE A 59 -9.48 -4.29 -4.51
N VAL A 60 -8.84 -5.29 -5.12
CA VAL A 60 -9.53 -6.53 -5.55
C VAL A 60 -9.71 -7.55 -4.43
N GLY A 61 -9.18 -7.28 -3.24
CA GLY A 61 -9.35 -8.17 -2.09
C GLY A 61 -8.39 -9.35 -2.06
N HIS A 62 -7.31 -9.31 -2.82
CA HIS A 62 -6.30 -10.38 -2.85
C HIS A 62 -5.34 -10.31 -1.66
N THR A 63 -5.26 -9.15 -1.01
CA THR A 63 -4.47 -8.93 0.21
C THR A 63 -5.22 -8.01 1.16
N ASP A 64 -4.97 -8.16 2.47
CA ASP A 64 -5.46 -7.25 3.51
C ASP A 64 -4.49 -6.10 3.76
N VAL A 65 -3.35 -6.10 3.09
CA VAL A 65 -2.33 -5.06 3.25
C VAL A 65 -2.71 -3.85 2.41
N ARG A 66 -3.21 -2.80 3.09
CA ARG A 66 -3.63 -1.55 2.47
C ARG A 66 -2.46 -0.72 1.96
N ARG A 67 -1.30 -0.83 2.62
CA ARG A 67 -0.11 -0.08 2.25
C ARG A 67 0.37 -0.49 0.87
N LYS A 68 0.66 0.50 0.03
CA LYS A 68 1.31 0.28 -1.25
C LYS A 68 2.67 -0.36 -1.01
N ILE A 69 2.90 -1.51 -1.63
CA ILE A 69 4.20 -2.14 -1.59
C ILE A 69 5.09 -1.40 -2.59
N GLU A 70 5.98 -0.57 -2.06
CA GLU A 70 6.95 0.10 -2.90
C GLU A 70 8.04 -0.88 -3.30
N HIS A 71 8.30 -0.98 -4.59
CA HIS A 71 9.47 -1.68 -5.10
C HIS A 71 10.71 -0.88 -4.73
N THR A 72 11.36 -1.32 -3.69
CA THR A 72 12.66 -0.80 -3.31
C THR A 72 13.75 -1.70 -3.89
N GLU A 73 13.98 -1.63 -5.19
CA GLU A 73 15.08 -2.35 -5.83
C GLU A 73 16.43 -2.02 -5.19
N ALA A 74 16.54 -0.81 -4.62
CA ALA A 74 17.72 -0.36 -3.87
C ALA A 74 17.95 -1.15 -2.57
N PHE A 75 16.99 -1.95 -2.11
CA PHE A 75 17.07 -2.66 -0.84
C PHE A 75 16.96 -4.18 -1.01
N HIS A 76 17.59 -4.72 -2.03
CA HIS A 76 17.81 -6.17 -2.11
C HIS A 76 18.76 -6.58 -0.99
N LEU A 77 18.18 -7.12 0.07
CA LEU A 77 18.93 -7.58 1.21
C LEU A 77 19.53 -8.95 0.93
N ASN A 78 20.82 -9.13 1.24
CA ASN A 78 21.41 -10.46 1.25
C ASN A 78 20.96 -11.21 2.51
N GLN A 79 21.32 -12.49 2.62
CA GLN A 79 20.92 -13.33 3.74
C GLN A 79 21.38 -12.76 5.09
N THR A 80 22.60 -12.28 5.18
CA THR A 80 23.17 -11.69 6.40
C THR A 80 22.38 -10.45 6.84
N GLU A 81 22.07 -9.57 5.89
CA GLU A 81 21.30 -8.34 6.16
C GLU A 81 19.87 -8.66 6.60
N SER A 82 19.22 -9.62 5.96
CA SER A 82 17.87 -10.05 6.33
C SER A 82 17.83 -10.61 7.75
N GLU A 83 18.80 -11.44 8.11
CA GLU A 83 18.92 -11.99 9.46
C GLU A 83 19.16 -10.90 10.51
N MET A 84 20.00 -9.92 10.20
CA MET A 84 20.26 -8.79 11.09
C MET A 84 19.00 -7.94 11.32
N ILE A 85 18.21 -7.69 10.30
CA ILE A 85 16.96 -6.95 10.43
C ILE A 85 15.98 -7.69 11.33
N MET A 86 15.84 -8.98 11.18
CA MET A 86 14.97 -9.79 12.03
C MET A 86 15.42 -9.77 13.50
N LYS A 87 16.70 -9.89 13.74
CA LYS A 87 17.29 -9.79 15.09
C LYS A 87 17.06 -8.40 15.67
N PHE A 88 17.29 -7.35 14.88
CA PHE A 88 17.10 -5.97 15.31
C PHE A 88 15.63 -5.72 15.72
N ARG A 89 14.68 -6.22 14.94
CA ARG A 89 13.23 -6.06 15.25
C ARG A 89 12.83 -6.73 16.56
N SER A 90 13.54 -7.75 16.99
CA SER A 90 13.25 -8.45 18.25
C SER A 90 13.83 -7.75 19.48
N LEU A 91 14.65 -6.74 19.30
CA LEU A 91 15.26 -5.99 20.39
C LEU A 91 14.27 -5.03 21.05
N LYS A 92 14.54 -4.68 22.30
CA LYS A 92 13.84 -3.61 23.02
C LYS A 92 14.31 -2.24 22.53
N ASP A 93 13.52 -1.21 22.76
CA ASP A 93 13.81 0.14 22.24
C ASP A 93 15.17 0.67 22.70
N TYR A 94 15.55 0.46 23.97
CA TYR A 94 16.87 0.91 24.46
C TYR A 94 18.01 0.14 23.82
N GLU A 95 17.79 -1.14 23.52
CA GLU A 95 18.78 -1.99 22.83
C GLU A 95 18.97 -1.52 21.37
N LYS A 96 17.89 -1.19 20.70
CA LYS A 96 17.92 -0.61 19.35
C LYS A 96 18.69 0.70 19.33
N SER A 97 18.50 1.54 20.34
CA SER A 97 19.23 2.81 20.49
C SER A 97 20.72 2.59 20.66
N CYS A 98 21.11 1.58 21.42
CA CYS A 98 22.54 1.22 21.59
C CYS A 98 23.18 0.81 20.26
N ILE A 99 22.47 0.00 19.46
CA ILE A 99 22.93 -0.42 18.13
C ILE A 99 23.09 0.79 17.22
N ASP A 100 22.11 1.70 17.20
CA ASP A 100 22.15 2.91 16.39
C ASP A 100 23.35 3.79 16.75
N GLN A 101 23.61 4.00 18.04
CA GLN A 101 24.77 4.76 18.51
C GLN A 101 26.09 4.11 18.10
N THR A 102 26.17 2.79 18.15
CA THR A 102 27.34 2.04 17.70
C THR A 102 27.62 2.25 16.22
N ILE A 103 26.58 2.18 15.39
CA ILE A 103 26.68 2.43 13.95
C ILE A 103 27.15 3.85 13.70
N LYS A 104 26.57 4.84 14.38
CA LYS A 104 26.97 6.25 14.26
C LYS A 104 28.44 6.45 14.63
N ALA A 105 28.90 5.80 15.68
CA ALA A 105 30.29 5.87 16.10
C ALA A 105 31.26 5.38 15.03
N PHE A 106 30.90 4.28 14.34
CA PHE A 106 31.70 3.77 13.22
C PHE A 106 31.70 4.68 12.00
N LEU A 107 30.59 5.41 11.76
CA LEU A 107 30.45 6.32 10.62
C LEU A 107 31.12 7.66 10.84
N MET A 108 31.41 8.02 12.07
CA MET A 108 32.07 9.29 12.46
C MET A 108 33.60 9.19 12.40
N LYS A 109 34.14 8.75 11.30
CA LYS A 109 35.59 8.66 11.12
C LYS A 109 36.15 9.93 10.50
#